data_f50ab7f7c2a7c623974171d147210a06
#
_entry.id   f50ab7f7c2a7c623974171d147210a06
#
_cell.length_a   1.000
_cell.length_b   1.000
_cell.length_c   1.000
_cell.angle_alpha   90.00
_cell.angle_beta   90.00
_cell.angle_gamma   90.00
#
_symmetry.space_group_name_H-M   'P 1'
#
loop_
_entity.id
_entity.type
_entity.pdbx_description
1 polymer ?
#
loop_
_entity_poly.entity_id
_entity_poly.type
_entity_poly.pdbx_seq_one_letter_code
_entity_poly.pdbx_strand_id
1 'polypeptide(L)'
;SVLLFLYACTPEQYDLGMKDVTPDDLVEGLAYTITHDADNPNIVYLESKMGSSYTALWEHPQGRSQAEKVTLQMPFDGVYTVRFGVQTRGGIVYGEPATFTIEDFYAGFVTNELWTLLTGGVGSSKTWIPDNGQYGMAPGEISYADPSGTVEWNNWTPNWEPGAGFTIGDGEAPIWESSMTFDLINGANVTVDDRSSGGVGEKKGSFMLNTNAHTLTFTDVDLLHTAGWSHMTSDWRRDLKILALTENQLRVGILREKETSGEDPWWIIWNFV
;
A
#
# COMPACT_ATOMS: atom_id res chain seq x y z
N SER A 1 -1.07 -65.38 24.91
CA SER A 1 -0.56 -64.43 23.95
C SER A 1 -1.64 -63.59 23.38
N VAL A 2 -1.70 -62.31 23.79
CA VAL A 2 -2.61 -61.32 23.23
C VAL A 2 -1.85 -60.54 22.15
N LEU A 3 -2.31 -60.65 20.90
CA LEU A 3 -1.79 -59.88 19.79
C LEU A 3 -2.43 -58.48 19.80
N LEU A 4 -1.69 -57.42 20.16
CA LEU A 4 -2.13 -56.05 19.97
C LEU A 4 -1.91 -55.65 18.51
N PHE A 5 -2.98 -55.41 17.78
CA PHE A 5 -2.93 -54.73 16.48
C PHE A 5 -2.84 -53.21 16.73
N LEU A 6 -1.64 -52.65 16.50
CA LEU A 6 -1.46 -51.23 16.38
C LEU A 6 -1.99 -50.77 15.01
N TYR A 7 -3.15 -50.16 14.97
CA TYR A 7 -3.56 -49.39 13.80
C TYR A 7 -2.71 -48.12 13.75
N ALA A 8 -1.72 -48.09 12.87
CA ALA A 8 -1.05 -46.87 12.52
C ALA A 8 -2.00 -46.04 11.69
N CYS A 9 -2.49 -44.92 12.25
CA CYS A 9 -3.11 -43.87 11.44
C CYS A 9 -2.03 -43.34 10.48
N THR A 10 -2.13 -43.69 9.20
CA THR A 10 -1.41 -42.97 8.15
C THR A 10 -1.98 -41.57 8.13
N PRO A 11 -1.16 -40.51 8.27
CA PRO A 11 -1.65 -39.15 8.10
C PRO A 11 -2.19 -39.02 6.68
N GLU A 12 -3.44 -38.57 6.56
CA GLU A 12 -3.99 -38.19 5.27
C GLU A 12 -3.10 -37.10 4.67
N GLN A 13 -2.37 -37.44 3.61
CA GLN A 13 -1.68 -36.45 2.78
C GLN A 13 -2.77 -35.74 1.97
N TYR A 14 -3.15 -34.56 2.39
CA TYR A 14 -3.94 -33.66 1.54
C TYR A 14 -3.04 -33.24 0.37
N ASP A 15 -3.31 -33.78 -0.79
CA ASP A 15 -2.75 -33.28 -2.04
C ASP A 15 -3.41 -31.91 -2.29
N LEU A 16 -2.66 -30.85 -2.06
CA LEU A 16 -3.12 -29.46 -2.27
C LEU A 16 -3.43 -29.15 -3.74
N GLY A 17 -3.30 -30.15 -4.61
CA GLY A 17 -3.46 -30.01 -6.05
C GLY A 17 -2.25 -29.30 -6.69
N MET A 18 -1.96 -29.66 -7.93
CA MET A 18 -0.98 -28.91 -8.71
C MET A 18 -1.58 -27.56 -9.09
N LYS A 19 -0.73 -26.53 -9.23
CA LYS A 19 -1.11 -25.29 -9.87
C LYS A 19 -1.47 -25.64 -11.32
N ASP A 20 -2.73 -25.43 -11.68
CA ASP A 20 -3.27 -25.68 -13.01
C ASP A 20 -3.09 -24.47 -13.95
N VAL A 21 -2.43 -23.41 -13.45
CA VAL A 21 -2.12 -22.15 -14.15
C VAL A 21 -0.65 -21.83 -13.95
N THR A 22 0.02 -21.45 -15.02
CA THR A 22 1.41 -20.96 -15.01
C THR A 22 1.45 -19.44 -15.25
N PRO A 23 2.58 -18.76 -14.97
CA PRO A 23 2.72 -17.33 -15.31
C PRO A 23 2.46 -17.03 -16.79
N ASP A 24 2.85 -17.92 -17.70
CA ASP A 24 2.68 -17.76 -19.15
C ASP A 24 1.22 -17.82 -19.61
N ASP A 25 0.33 -18.38 -18.80
CA ASP A 25 -1.11 -18.38 -19.05
C ASP A 25 -1.78 -17.05 -18.67
N LEU A 26 -1.10 -16.23 -17.85
CA LEU A 26 -1.63 -15.00 -17.27
C LEU A 26 -1.20 -13.75 -18.06
N VAL A 27 -1.50 -13.75 -19.36
CA VAL A 27 -1.15 -12.66 -20.27
C VAL A 27 -2.39 -11.87 -20.71
N GLU A 28 -2.16 -10.59 -21.04
CA GLU A 28 -3.21 -9.72 -21.58
C GLU A 28 -3.81 -10.28 -22.88
N GLY A 29 -5.11 -10.12 -23.04
CA GLY A 29 -5.87 -10.67 -24.17
C GLY A 29 -6.33 -12.11 -23.95
N LEU A 30 -5.61 -12.91 -23.17
CA LEU A 30 -5.97 -14.29 -22.84
C LEU A 30 -6.64 -14.38 -21.45
N ALA A 31 -5.93 -14.03 -20.39
CA ALA A 31 -6.40 -14.16 -19.00
C ALA A 31 -7.11 -12.89 -18.49
N TYR A 32 -6.81 -11.75 -19.06
CA TYR A 32 -7.40 -10.47 -18.69
C TYR A 32 -7.36 -9.46 -19.84
N THR A 33 -8.01 -8.32 -19.65
CA THR A 33 -7.91 -7.16 -20.53
C THR A 33 -7.63 -5.89 -19.75
N ILE A 34 -6.93 -4.96 -20.40
CA ILE A 34 -6.77 -3.56 -20.02
C ILE A 34 -7.42 -2.74 -21.13
N THR A 35 -8.43 -1.94 -20.80
CA THR A 35 -9.13 -1.10 -21.79
C THR A 35 -9.39 0.29 -21.23
N HIS A 36 -9.32 1.29 -22.11
CA HIS A 36 -9.68 2.66 -21.79
C HIS A 36 -11.16 2.89 -22.07
N ASP A 37 -11.76 3.77 -21.27
CA ASP A 37 -13.10 4.26 -21.54
C ASP A 37 -13.11 5.09 -22.83
N ALA A 38 -14.16 4.96 -23.64
CA ALA A 38 -14.23 5.60 -24.95
C ALA A 38 -14.46 7.12 -24.85
N ASP A 39 -15.15 7.58 -23.80
CA ASP A 39 -15.49 8.99 -23.61
C ASP A 39 -14.43 9.71 -22.75
N ASN A 40 -13.76 8.98 -21.86
CA ASN A 40 -12.70 9.51 -21.01
C ASN A 40 -11.54 8.50 -20.90
N PRO A 41 -10.51 8.60 -21.75
CA PRO A 41 -9.37 7.66 -21.74
C PRO A 41 -8.59 7.58 -20.44
N ASN A 42 -8.78 8.53 -19.53
CA ASN A 42 -8.19 8.49 -18.19
C ASN A 42 -8.92 7.54 -17.22
N ILE A 43 -10.03 6.95 -17.65
CA ILE A 43 -10.66 5.81 -16.98
C ILE A 43 -10.17 4.53 -17.62
N VAL A 44 -9.59 3.65 -16.81
CA VAL A 44 -9.06 2.36 -17.29
C VAL A 44 -9.78 1.22 -16.60
N TYR A 45 -10.21 0.25 -17.37
CA TYR A 45 -10.86 -0.97 -16.90
C TYR A 45 -9.87 -2.14 -16.97
N LEU A 46 -9.70 -2.81 -15.85
CA LEU A 46 -9.02 -4.10 -15.76
C LEU A 46 -10.10 -5.15 -15.58
N GLU A 47 -10.14 -6.16 -16.44
CA GLU A 47 -11.18 -7.18 -16.39
C GLU A 47 -10.58 -8.57 -16.52
N SER A 48 -10.80 -9.44 -15.53
CA SER A 48 -10.40 -10.84 -15.55
C SER A 48 -11.27 -11.62 -16.53
N LYS A 49 -10.64 -12.45 -17.36
CA LYS A 49 -11.30 -13.45 -18.22
C LYS A 49 -11.22 -14.85 -17.61
N MET A 50 -10.61 -14.99 -16.46
CA MET A 50 -10.52 -16.26 -15.75
C MET A 50 -11.89 -16.61 -15.17
N GLY A 51 -12.27 -17.86 -15.29
CA GLY A 51 -13.56 -18.32 -14.76
C GLY A 51 -13.64 -18.25 -13.23
N SER A 52 -14.85 -18.41 -12.71
CA SER A 52 -15.18 -18.31 -11.25
C SER A 52 -14.44 -19.31 -10.35
N SER A 53 -13.68 -20.24 -10.91
CA SER A 53 -12.80 -21.15 -10.16
C SER A 53 -11.53 -20.47 -9.65
N TYR A 54 -11.25 -19.28 -10.11
CA TYR A 54 -10.05 -18.49 -9.77
C TYR A 54 -10.46 -17.17 -9.15
N THR A 55 -9.80 -16.79 -8.06
CA THR A 55 -9.92 -15.42 -7.54
C THR A 55 -8.89 -14.54 -8.24
N ALA A 56 -9.34 -13.50 -8.90
CA ALA A 56 -8.46 -12.51 -9.52
C ALA A 56 -7.63 -11.77 -8.46
N LEU A 57 -6.39 -11.50 -8.79
CA LEU A 57 -5.46 -10.73 -7.96
C LEU A 57 -4.84 -9.64 -8.83
N TRP A 58 -5.06 -8.39 -8.48
CA TRP A 58 -4.52 -7.24 -9.19
C TRP A 58 -3.55 -6.48 -8.31
N GLU A 59 -2.40 -6.13 -8.87
CA GLU A 59 -1.56 -5.03 -8.40
C GLU A 59 -1.62 -3.93 -9.46
N HIS A 60 -2.02 -2.73 -9.07
CA HIS A 60 -2.26 -1.61 -10.00
C HIS A 60 -1.86 -0.28 -9.34
N PRO A 61 -1.78 0.84 -10.09
CA PRO A 61 -1.29 2.13 -9.56
C PRO A 61 -2.05 2.66 -8.32
N GLN A 62 -3.31 2.25 -8.14
CA GLN A 62 -4.12 2.68 -7.00
C GLN A 62 -4.19 1.66 -5.86
N GLY A 63 -3.34 0.61 -5.86
CA GLY A 63 -3.27 -0.41 -4.81
C GLY A 63 -3.47 -1.84 -5.33
N ARG A 64 -4.17 -2.66 -4.55
CA ARG A 64 -4.48 -4.06 -4.86
C ARG A 64 -5.98 -4.29 -4.91
N SER A 65 -6.40 -5.29 -5.68
CA SER A 65 -7.82 -5.68 -5.77
C SER A 65 -7.96 -7.17 -6.03
N GLN A 66 -9.07 -7.75 -5.54
CA GLN A 66 -9.49 -9.13 -5.83
C GLN A 66 -10.78 -9.15 -6.68
N ALA A 67 -11.23 -8.01 -7.14
CA ALA A 67 -12.43 -7.92 -7.97
C ALA A 67 -12.18 -8.48 -9.37
N GLU A 68 -13.19 -9.10 -9.97
CA GLU A 68 -13.13 -9.53 -11.39
C GLU A 68 -12.95 -8.34 -12.33
N LYS A 69 -13.48 -7.18 -11.95
CA LYS A 69 -13.37 -5.93 -12.69
C LYS A 69 -12.94 -4.80 -11.78
N VAL A 70 -11.91 -4.07 -12.18
CA VAL A 70 -11.37 -2.89 -11.49
C VAL A 70 -11.49 -1.69 -12.41
N THR A 71 -11.94 -0.56 -11.88
CA THR A 71 -11.97 0.73 -12.59
C THR A 71 -10.93 1.64 -11.96
N LEU A 72 -9.98 2.12 -12.76
CA LEU A 72 -8.96 3.06 -12.35
C LEU A 72 -9.30 4.45 -12.90
N GLN A 73 -9.16 5.48 -12.07
CA GLN A 73 -9.25 6.88 -12.48
C GLN A 73 -7.84 7.48 -12.42
N MET A 74 -7.25 7.69 -13.58
CA MET A 74 -5.85 8.09 -13.72
C MET A 74 -5.77 9.57 -14.09
N PRO A 75 -5.49 10.48 -13.13
CA PRO A 75 -5.49 11.92 -13.42
C PRO A 75 -4.30 12.37 -14.26
N PHE A 76 -3.15 11.72 -14.13
CA PHE A 76 -1.89 12.17 -14.71
C PHE A 76 -1.51 11.34 -15.94
N ASP A 77 -0.87 11.99 -16.92
CA ASP A 77 -0.21 11.33 -18.03
C ASP A 77 0.96 10.46 -17.55
N GLY A 78 1.30 9.46 -18.32
CA GLY A 78 2.40 8.54 -17.99
C GLY A 78 2.15 7.09 -18.38
N VAL A 79 3.16 6.27 -18.16
CA VAL A 79 3.10 4.81 -18.34
C VAL A 79 2.95 4.14 -16.98
N TYR A 80 1.91 3.35 -16.85
CA TYR A 80 1.54 2.69 -15.60
C TYR A 80 1.64 1.17 -15.71
N THR A 81 2.01 0.54 -14.62
CA THR A 81 2.18 -0.92 -14.56
C THR A 81 1.02 -1.57 -13.83
N VAL A 82 0.56 -2.68 -14.38
CA VAL A 82 -0.42 -3.60 -13.76
C VAL A 82 0.17 -4.99 -13.74
N ARG A 83 -0.04 -5.71 -12.66
CA ARG A 83 0.28 -7.13 -12.57
C ARG A 83 -0.98 -7.92 -12.25
N PHE A 84 -1.27 -8.92 -13.07
CA PHE A 84 -2.39 -9.82 -12.87
C PHE A 84 -1.93 -11.14 -12.30
N GLY A 85 -2.69 -11.68 -11.38
CA GLY A 85 -2.50 -13.00 -10.81
C GLY A 85 -3.81 -13.66 -10.47
N VAL A 86 -3.72 -14.91 -10.07
CA VAL A 86 -4.88 -15.69 -9.61
C VAL A 86 -4.54 -16.52 -8.38
N GLN A 87 -5.52 -16.66 -7.49
CA GLN A 87 -5.49 -17.66 -6.44
C GLN A 87 -5.98 -18.98 -7.01
N THR A 88 -5.16 -20.02 -6.92
CA THR A 88 -5.49 -21.40 -7.30
C THR A 88 -5.56 -22.28 -6.04
N ARG A 89 -6.01 -23.52 -6.18
CA ARG A 89 -5.93 -24.51 -5.08
C ARG A 89 -4.49 -24.81 -4.65
N GLY A 90 -3.57 -24.73 -5.60
CA GLY A 90 -2.12 -24.94 -5.36
C GLY A 90 -1.38 -23.68 -4.91
N GLY A 91 -2.06 -22.56 -4.66
CA GLY A 91 -1.50 -21.29 -4.21
C GLY A 91 -1.65 -20.16 -5.23
N ILE A 92 -0.95 -19.06 -5.00
CA ILE A 92 -1.00 -17.86 -5.85
C ILE A 92 -0.04 -18.00 -7.02
N VAL A 93 -0.48 -17.57 -8.20
CA VAL A 93 0.33 -17.43 -9.42
C VAL A 93 0.16 -16.03 -9.95
N TYR A 94 1.27 -15.34 -10.25
CA TYR A 94 1.28 -14.05 -10.94
C TYR A 94 1.90 -14.19 -12.31
N GLY A 95 1.32 -13.48 -13.29
CA GLY A 95 1.91 -13.27 -14.61
C GLY A 95 3.00 -12.19 -14.59
N GLU A 96 3.64 -11.97 -15.74
CA GLU A 96 4.53 -10.83 -15.95
C GLU A 96 3.74 -9.51 -15.91
N PRO A 97 4.35 -8.41 -15.45
CA PRO A 97 3.71 -7.10 -15.47
C PRO A 97 3.37 -6.65 -16.90
N ALA A 98 2.19 -6.05 -17.07
CA ALA A 98 1.77 -5.35 -18.27
C ALA A 98 1.72 -3.85 -18.01
N THR A 99 1.69 -3.04 -19.07
CA THR A 99 1.63 -1.58 -18.96
C THR A 99 0.49 -1.01 -19.80
N PHE A 100 -0.03 0.15 -19.36
CA PHE A 100 -0.93 0.99 -20.13
C PHE A 100 -0.46 2.45 -20.06
N THR A 101 -0.88 3.26 -21.02
CA THR A 101 -0.46 4.67 -21.12
C THR A 101 -1.66 5.59 -20.96
N ILE A 102 -1.49 6.63 -20.16
CA ILE A 102 -2.39 7.80 -20.13
C ILE A 102 -1.68 8.92 -20.87
N GLU A 103 -2.33 9.47 -21.89
CA GLU A 103 -1.71 10.46 -22.77
C GLU A 103 -1.80 11.89 -22.22
N ASP A 104 -2.89 12.23 -21.51
CA ASP A 104 -3.19 13.59 -21.09
C ASP A 104 -3.56 13.68 -19.60
N PHE A 105 -3.19 14.82 -18.96
CA PHE A 105 -3.66 15.16 -17.63
C PHE A 105 -5.16 15.46 -17.62
N TYR A 106 -5.91 14.84 -16.69
CA TYR A 106 -7.34 15.08 -16.50
C TYR A 106 -7.63 15.69 -15.11
N ALA A 107 -7.78 17.02 -15.07
CA ALA A 107 -8.01 17.77 -13.85
C ALA A 107 -9.29 17.35 -13.08
N GLY A 108 -10.25 16.74 -13.76
CA GLY A 108 -11.51 16.28 -13.13
C GLY A 108 -11.30 15.24 -12.02
N PHE A 109 -10.18 14.54 -12.00
CA PHE A 109 -9.87 13.53 -10.99
C PHE A 109 -9.07 14.05 -9.80
N VAL A 110 -8.65 15.33 -9.81
CA VAL A 110 -7.92 15.98 -8.70
C VAL A 110 -8.73 17.10 -8.03
N THR A 111 -10.03 17.10 -8.21
CA THR A 111 -10.96 18.10 -7.63
C THR A 111 -11.34 17.80 -6.18
N ASN A 112 -11.13 16.58 -5.70
CA ASN A 112 -11.38 16.23 -4.31
C ASN A 112 -10.45 17.00 -3.39
N GLU A 113 -10.98 17.55 -2.29
CA GLU A 113 -10.25 18.33 -1.31
C GLU A 113 -9.00 17.63 -0.76
N LEU A 114 -9.01 16.30 -0.66
CA LEU A 114 -7.87 15.52 -0.16
C LEU A 114 -6.60 15.73 -0.98
N TRP A 115 -6.72 15.99 -2.29
CA TRP A 115 -5.57 16.35 -3.11
C TRP A 115 -4.93 17.65 -2.64
N THR A 116 -5.76 18.68 -2.39
CA THR A 116 -5.28 19.97 -1.89
C THR A 116 -4.71 19.89 -0.48
N LEU A 117 -5.38 19.15 0.40
CA LEU A 117 -4.88 18.93 1.76
C LEU A 117 -3.53 18.24 1.81
N LEU A 118 -3.31 17.25 0.92
CA LEU A 118 -2.06 16.49 0.87
C LEU A 118 -0.91 17.28 0.24
N THR A 119 -1.18 18.06 -0.83
CA THR A 119 -0.13 18.61 -1.72
C THR A 119 -0.08 20.15 -1.76
N GLY A 120 -1.08 20.83 -1.21
CA GLY A 120 -1.26 22.28 -1.42
C GLY A 120 -2.03 22.63 -2.71
N GLY A 121 -2.39 21.63 -3.54
CA GLY A 121 -3.12 21.78 -4.80
C GLY A 121 -2.25 21.72 -6.06
N VAL A 122 -2.90 21.81 -7.22
CA VAL A 122 -2.24 21.75 -8.53
C VAL A 122 -1.22 22.89 -8.67
N GLY A 123 0.00 22.55 -9.09
CA GLY A 123 1.10 23.49 -9.24
C GLY A 123 1.78 23.90 -7.92
N SER A 124 1.39 23.26 -6.80
CA SER A 124 1.91 23.54 -5.46
C SER A 124 2.58 22.30 -4.87
N SER A 125 3.27 22.52 -3.75
CA SER A 125 3.89 21.46 -2.96
C SER A 125 3.62 21.66 -1.47
N LYS A 126 3.59 20.57 -0.70
CA LYS A 126 3.43 20.57 0.75
C LYS A 126 4.36 19.55 1.38
N THR A 127 5.05 19.99 2.43
CA THR A 127 5.98 19.14 3.17
C THR A 127 5.35 18.72 4.50
N TRP A 128 5.45 17.44 4.78
CA TRP A 128 5.03 16.79 6.00
C TRP A 128 6.25 16.30 6.76
N ILE A 129 6.33 16.63 8.04
CA ILE A 129 7.38 16.17 8.95
C ILE A 129 6.79 15.26 10.03
N PRO A 130 7.54 14.31 10.58
CA PRO A 130 7.05 13.47 11.66
C PRO A 130 6.56 14.30 12.85
N ASP A 131 5.40 13.95 13.40
CA ASP A 131 4.79 14.68 14.52
C ASP A 131 5.63 14.48 15.81
N ASN A 132 6.03 15.56 16.42
CA ASN A 132 6.75 15.59 17.69
C ASN A 132 5.77 15.77 18.88
N GLY A 133 4.60 15.14 18.81
CA GLY A 133 3.58 15.19 19.86
C GLY A 133 2.68 16.42 19.82
N GLN A 134 2.70 17.22 18.76
CA GLN A 134 1.94 18.46 18.63
C GLN A 134 0.43 18.21 18.52
N TYR A 135 0.00 17.11 17.93
CA TYR A 135 -1.43 16.83 17.66
C TYR A 135 -1.97 15.63 18.45
N GLY A 136 -1.46 15.44 19.66
CA GLY A 136 -2.17 14.67 20.69
C GLY A 136 -2.12 13.15 20.60
N MET A 137 -1.25 12.62 19.81
CA MET A 137 -0.79 11.25 20.03
C MET A 137 0.51 11.39 20.80
N ALA A 138 0.40 11.26 22.10
CA ALA A 138 1.50 11.52 23.06
C ALA A 138 2.62 10.50 22.88
N PRO A 139 3.80 10.98 23.06
CA PRO A 139 4.51 11.84 22.14
C PRO A 139 4.97 11.02 20.98
N GLY A 140 4.59 11.34 19.78
CA GLY A 140 5.29 10.64 18.77
C GLY A 140 4.69 10.54 17.40
N GLU A 141 5.63 10.43 16.59
CA GLU A 141 5.51 10.09 15.19
C GLU A 141 4.78 8.76 14.92
N ILE A 142 4.62 7.90 15.95
CA ILE A 142 4.09 6.54 15.77
C ILE A 142 3.08 6.12 16.84
N SER A 143 2.12 5.29 16.44
CA SER A 143 1.22 4.54 17.30
C SER A 143 0.85 3.20 16.68
N TYR A 144 0.20 2.34 17.45
CA TYR A 144 -0.25 1.02 17.00
C TYR A 144 -1.75 0.84 17.20
N ALA A 145 -2.38 0.13 16.26
CA ALA A 145 -3.77 -0.29 16.39
C ALA A 145 -3.95 -1.78 16.07
N ASP A 146 -4.81 -2.43 16.86
CA ASP A 146 -5.16 -3.84 16.69
C ASP A 146 -5.95 -4.02 15.37
N PRO A 147 -5.56 -4.95 14.49
CA PRO A 147 -6.26 -5.21 13.24
C PRO A 147 -7.67 -5.81 13.44
N SER A 148 -7.98 -6.34 14.61
CA SER A 148 -9.34 -6.78 14.94
C SER A 148 -10.29 -5.63 15.29
N GLY A 149 -9.74 -4.43 15.54
CA GLY A 149 -10.49 -3.21 15.77
C GLY A 149 -10.78 -2.46 14.45
N THR A 150 -11.45 -1.31 14.60
CA THR A 150 -11.68 -0.44 13.45
C THR A 150 -10.46 0.45 13.24
N VAL A 151 -9.87 0.37 12.04
CA VAL A 151 -8.72 1.20 11.62
C VAL A 151 -9.03 1.75 10.22
N GLU A 152 -9.78 2.86 10.19
CA GLU A 152 -10.29 3.46 8.96
C GLU A 152 -10.24 5.00 9.02
N TRP A 153 -10.56 5.63 7.91
CA TRP A 153 -10.65 7.08 7.77
C TRP A 153 -11.50 7.72 8.88
N ASN A 154 -10.88 8.62 9.65
CA ASN A 154 -11.50 9.32 10.79
C ASN A 154 -12.17 8.41 11.84
N ASN A 155 -11.88 7.10 11.81
CA ASN A 155 -12.47 6.14 12.72
C ASN A 155 -11.43 5.06 13.08
N TRP A 156 -10.62 5.36 14.08
CA TRP A 156 -9.59 4.45 14.59
C TRP A 156 -9.25 4.83 16.03
N THR A 157 -8.71 3.86 16.76
CA THR A 157 -8.29 4.07 18.15
C THR A 157 -6.94 3.40 18.33
N PRO A 158 -5.92 4.10 18.83
CA PRO A 158 -4.67 3.48 19.17
C PRO A 158 -4.85 2.53 20.35
N ASN A 159 -4.25 1.35 20.26
CA ASN A 159 -4.19 0.39 21.35
C ASN A 159 -2.88 0.51 22.14
N TRP A 160 -1.88 1.10 21.51
CA TRP A 160 -0.62 1.39 22.13
C TRP A 160 0.02 2.65 21.53
N GLU A 161 0.53 3.50 22.38
CA GLU A 161 1.28 4.71 22.05
C GLU A 161 2.58 4.72 22.83
N PRO A 162 3.70 5.13 22.22
CA PRO A 162 4.93 5.30 22.97
C PRO A 162 4.77 6.35 24.06
N GLY A 163 5.37 6.10 25.23
CA GLY A 163 5.43 7.07 26.30
C GLY A 163 6.40 8.23 26.02
N ALA A 164 6.31 9.29 26.83
CA ALA A 164 7.20 10.44 26.72
C ALA A 164 8.68 10.00 26.75
N GLY A 165 9.45 10.44 25.76
CA GLY A 165 10.87 10.10 25.63
C GLY A 165 11.14 8.79 24.87
N PHE A 166 10.11 8.17 24.30
CA PHE A 166 10.33 7.07 23.35
C PHE A 166 11.03 7.62 22.12
N THR A 167 12.17 7.03 21.79
CA THR A 167 12.87 7.26 20.54
C THR A 167 12.76 5.99 19.70
N ILE A 168 12.43 6.14 18.44
CA ILE A 168 12.37 5.00 17.53
C ILE A 168 13.81 4.57 17.24
N GLY A 169 14.17 3.40 17.79
CA GLY A 169 15.51 2.85 17.68
C GLY A 169 16.47 3.37 18.75
N ASP A 170 17.07 2.46 19.52
CA ASP A 170 18.07 2.78 20.53
C ASP A 170 19.31 3.42 19.87
N GLY A 171 19.49 4.73 20.06
CA GLY A 171 20.64 5.49 19.59
C GLY A 171 20.53 6.02 18.16
N GLU A 172 19.38 5.93 17.53
CA GLU A 172 19.10 6.55 16.22
C GLU A 172 18.78 8.05 16.40
N ALA A 173 19.14 8.85 15.39
CA ALA A 173 18.72 10.25 15.35
C ALA A 173 17.20 10.34 15.23
N PRO A 174 16.55 11.33 15.87
CA PRO A 174 15.13 11.54 15.74
C PRO A 174 14.72 11.69 14.27
N ILE A 175 13.64 10.99 13.84
CA ILE A 175 13.19 11.05 12.45
C ILE A 175 12.46 12.36 12.10
N TRP A 176 12.12 13.19 13.10
CA TRP A 176 11.49 14.52 12.86
C TRP A 176 12.37 15.51 12.10
N GLU A 177 13.66 15.21 11.86
CA GLU A 177 14.48 15.91 10.90
C GLU A 177 14.23 15.45 9.45
N SER A 178 13.51 14.36 9.29
CA SER A 178 13.13 13.79 8.01
C SER A 178 11.83 14.42 7.50
N SER A 179 11.54 14.24 6.22
CA SER A 179 10.32 14.81 5.63
C SER A 179 9.79 14.02 4.44
N MET A 180 8.51 14.24 4.13
CA MET A 180 7.90 13.86 2.87
C MET A 180 7.29 15.10 2.22
N THR A 181 7.69 15.42 1.00
CA THR A 181 7.11 16.50 0.22
C THR A 181 6.28 15.92 -0.92
N PHE A 182 4.99 16.26 -0.93
CA PHE A 182 4.08 15.92 -2.01
C PHE A 182 3.83 17.13 -2.88
N ASP A 183 3.86 16.99 -4.20
CA ASP A 183 3.53 18.05 -5.13
C ASP A 183 2.69 17.56 -6.31
N LEU A 184 2.00 18.52 -6.95
CA LEU A 184 1.27 18.34 -8.20
C LEU A 184 1.86 19.26 -9.29
N ILE A 185 3.20 19.17 -9.46
CA ILE A 185 3.95 19.94 -10.46
C ILE A 185 4.36 18.98 -11.59
N ASN A 186 3.66 19.05 -12.71
CA ASN A 186 3.85 18.12 -13.84
C ASN A 186 3.71 16.64 -13.47
N GLY A 187 2.77 16.32 -12.58
CA GLY A 187 2.50 14.96 -12.09
C GLY A 187 2.25 14.94 -10.60
N ALA A 188 1.97 13.75 -10.07
CA ALA A 188 1.87 13.52 -8.62
C ALA A 188 3.20 13.00 -8.10
N ASN A 189 4.03 13.88 -7.56
CA ASN A 189 5.37 13.57 -7.12
C ASN A 189 5.46 13.51 -5.60
N VAL A 190 6.31 12.62 -5.09
CA VAL A 190 6.68 12.56 -3.69
C VAL A 190 8.19 12.51 -3.54
N THR A 191 8.72 13.35 -2.68
CA THR A 191 10.12 13.33 -2.26
C THR A 191 10.16 12.95 -0.80
N VAL A 192 10.88 11.88 -0.47
CA VAL A 192 11.14 11.44 0.91
C VAL A 192 12.58 11.72 1.24
N ASP A 193 12.83 12.50 2.28
CA ASP A 193 14.16 12.80 2.81
C ASP A 193 14.31 12.14 4.18
N ASP A 194 14.92 10.96 4.21
CA ASP A 194 15.13 10.17 5.42
C ASP A 194 16.48 10.53 6.04
N ARG A 195 16.41 11.26 7.16
CA ARG A 195 17.54 11.71 7.98
C ARG A 195 17.80 10.84 9.19
N SER A 196 17.05 9.75 9.35
CA SER A 196 17.27 8.81 10.44
C SER A 196 18.65 8.14 10.34
N SER A 197 19.13 7.59 11.45
CA SER A 197 20.35 6.77 11.47
C SER A 197 20.17 5.55 10.58
N GLY A 198 21.08 5.34 9.64
CA GLY A 198 20.94 4.32 8.61
C GLY A 198 19.93 4.67 7.49
N GLY A 199 19.35 5.86 7.53
CA GLY A 199 18.45 6.37 6.51
C GLY A 199 19.11 6.53 5.15
N VAL A 200 18.29 6.52 4.11
CA VAL A 200 18.75 6.49 2.72
C VAL A 200 18.91 7.88 2.11
N GLY A 201 18.63 8.96 2.88
CA GLY A 201 18.64 10.34 2.40
C GLY A 201 17.46 10.63 1.47
N GLU A 202 17.62 11.61 0.59
CA GLU A 202 16.58 12.04 -0.34
C GLU A 202 16.36 11.01 -1.46
N LYS A 203 15.10 10.62 -1.63
CA LYS A 203 14.60 9.82 -2.76
C LYS A 203 13.36 10.44 -3.34
N LYS A 204 13.20 10.30 -4.66
CA LYS A 204 12.06 10.83 -5.41
C LYS A 204 11.31 9.71 -6.08
N GLY A 205 10.00 9.84 -6.07
CA GLY A 205 9.08 8.93 -6.73
C GLY A 205 7.78 9.63 -7.07
N SER A 206 6.79 8.85 -7.40
CA SER A 206 5.43 9.33 -7.63
C SER A 206 4.45 8.68 -6.65
N PHE A 207 3.27 9.29 -6.54
CA PHE A 207 2.22 8.73 -5.71
C PHE A 207 0.87 8.74 -6.41
N MET A 208 -0.02 7.89 -5.94
CA MET A 208 -1.42 7.90 -6.32
C MET A 208 -2.28 7.97 -5.05
N LEU A 209 -3.20 8.93 -5.04
CA LEU A 209 -4.19 9.09 -3.97
C LEU A 209 -5.54 8.52 -4.43
N ASN A 210 -6.02 7.49 -3.74
CA ASN A 210 -7.38 7.01 -3.91
C ASN A 210 -8.28 7.70 -2.88
N THR A 211 -9.00 8.71 -3.33
CA THR A 211 -9.85 9.53 -2.45
C THR A 211 -11.10 8.81 -1.94
N ASN A 212 -11.53 7.73 -2.59
CA ASN A 212 -12.67 6.92 -2.17
C ASN A 212 -12.27 5.88 -1.13
N ALA A 213 -11.12 5.22 -1.33
CA ALA A 213 -10.60 4.22 -0.40
C ALA A 213 -9.76 4.83 0.73
N HIS A 214 -9.42 6.13 0.64
CA HIS A 214 -8.50 6.83 1.54
C HIS A 214 -7.16 6.11 1.65
N THR A 215 -6.54 5.80 0.50
CA THR A 215 -5.26 5.12 0.45
C THR A 215 -4.26 5.87 -0.41
N LEU A 216 -2.98 5.68 -0.08
CA LEU A 216 -1.84 6.09 -0.87
C LEU A 216 -1.12 4.87 -1.44
N THR A 217 -0.61 5.02 -2.65
CA THR A 217 0.33 4.08 -3.27
C THR A 217 1.52 4.87 -3.77
N PHE A 218 2.73 4.44 -3.44
CA PHE A 218 3.97 5.06 -3.90
C PHE A 218 4.65 4.22 -4.99
N THR A 219 5.37 4.89 -5.86
CA THR A 219 6.24 4.28 -6.87
C THR A 219 7.64 4.84 -6.69
N ASP A 220 8.65 3.96 -6.73
CA ASP A 220 10.08 4.24 -6.62
C ASP A 220 10.57 4.80 -5.26
N VAL A 221 9.68 4.99 -4.30
CA VAL A 221 10.01 5.47 -2.96
C VAL A 221 9.12 4.79 -1.93
N ASP A 222 9.64 4.59 -0.72
CA ASP A 222 8.91 4.02 0.40
C ASP A 222 8.29 5.13 1.27
N LEU A 223 7.19 4.82 1.98
CA LEU A 223 6.70 5.67 3.06
C LEU A 223 7.85 5.95 4.03
N LEU A 224 8.01 7.20 4.45
CA LEU A 224 9.02 7.55 5.44
C LEU A 224 8.86 6.72 6.71
N HIS A 225 9.91 5.98 7.05
CA HIS A 225 9.99 5.15 8.26
C HIS A 225 11.45 5.05 8.72
N THR A 226 11.67 4.69 9.96
CA THR A 226 13.02 4.48 10.49
C THR A 226 13.66 3.24 9.88
N ALA A 227 14.94 3.31 9.51
CA ALA A 227 15.67 2.19 8.91
C ALA A 227 15.62 0.91 9.76
N GLY A 228 15.69 1.02 11.09
CA GLY A 228 15.54 -0.11 12.01
C GLY A 228 14.20 -0.84 11.93
N TRP A 229 13.19 -0.23 11.33
CA TRP A 229 11.84 -0.77 11.19
C TRP A 229 11.52 -1.30 9.80
N SER A 230 12.48 -1.26 8.88
CA SER A 230 12.29 -1.72 7.50
C SER A 230 11.80 -3.16 7.37
N HIS A 231 12.08 -3.99 8.40
CA HIS A 231 11.64 -5.38 8.47
C HIS A 231 10.18 -5.58 8.90
N MET A 232 9.47 -4.52 9.27
CA MET A 232 8.09 -4.63 9.77
C MET A 232 7.10 -5.05 8.69
N THR A 233 7.38 -4.72 7.43
CA THR A 233 6.61 -5.15 6.27
C THR A 233 7.51 -5.28 5.05
N SER A 234 7.13 -6.12 4.10
CA SER A 234 7.83 -6.29 2.83
C SER A 234 7.51 -5.18 1.82
N ASP A 235 6.47 -4.40 2.05
CA ASP A 235 5.98 -3.38 1.10
C ASP A 235 5.57 -2.09 1.83
N TRP A 236 6.47 -1.11 1.82
CA TRP A 236 6.24 0.23 2.36
C TRP A 236 5.62 1.21 1.34
N ARG A 237 5.06 0.70 0.25
CA ARG A 237 4.58 1.50 -0.90
C ARG A 237 3.09 1.38 -1.16
N ARG A 238 2.48 0.23 -0.84
CA ARG A 238 1.10 -0.08 -1.18
C ARG A 238 0.24 -0.25 0.05
N ASP A 239 -1.07 -0.12 -0.16
CA ASP A 239 -2.09 -0.29 0.86
C ASP A 239 -1.90 0.62 2.09
N LEU A 240 -1.26 1.79 1.86
CA LEU A 240 -1.05 2.80 2.88
C LEU A 240 -2.39 3.47 3.18
N LYS A 241 -2.98 3.18 4.33
CA LYS A 241 -4.26 3.79 4.73
C LYS A 241 -4.06 5.21 5.24
N ILE A 242 -4.80 6.16 4.70
CA ILE A 242 -4.91 7.50 5.28
C ILE A 242 -5.99 7.44 6.37
N LEU A 243 -5.60 7.62 7.61
CA LEU A 243 -6.53 7.60 8.76
C LEU A 243 -7.01 8.99 9.14
N ALA A 244 -6.23 10.02 8.85
CA ALA A 244 -6.60 11.41 8.97
C ALA A 244 -5.79 12.26 7.99
N LEU A 245 -6.42 13.26 7.39
CA LEU A 245 -5.76 14.26 6.57
C LEU A 245 -6.50 15.59 6.74
N THR A 246 -5.82 16.56 7.27
CA THR A 246 -6.29 17.93 7.47
C THR A 246 -5.25 18.92 6.96
N GLU A 247 -5.49 20.20 7.14
CA GLU A 247 -4.49 21.22 6.78
C GLU A 247 -3.13 21.00 7.47
N ASN A 248 -3.13 20.49 8.71
CA ASN A 248 -1.92 20.39 9.53
C ASN A 248 -1.69 18.98 10.10
N GLN A 249 -2.33 17.95 9.58
CA GLN A 249 -2.18 16.60 10.07
C GLN A 249 -2.36 15.58 8.97
N LEU A 250 -1.41 14.67 8.88
CA LEU A 250 -1.48 13.46 8.03
C LEU A 250 -1.18 12.24 8.90
N ARG A 251 -2.09 11.26 8.91
CA ARG A 251 -1.88 9.97 9.56
C ARG A 251 -1.97 8.86 8.54
N VAL A 252 -0.93 8.05 8.48
CA VAL A 252 -0.82 6.94 7.54
C VAL A 252 -0.58 5.65 8.30
N GLY A 253 -1.44 4.67 8.06
CA GLY A 253 -1.32 3.33 8.63
C GLY A 253 -0.81 2.33 7.60
N ILE A 254 0.09 1.44 8.05
CA ILE A 254 0.56 0.28 7.31
C ILE A 254 0.45 -0.97 8.18
N LEU A 255 0.06 -2.11 7.59
CA LEU A 255 -0.07 -3.35 8.33
C LEU A 255 1.30 -4.04 8.45
N ARG A 256 1.70 -4.34 9.69
CA ARG A 256 2.87 -5.15 9.98
C ARG A 256 2.65 -6.59 9.52
N GLU A 257 3.63 -7.15 8.84
CA GLU A 257 3.60 -8.52 8.32
C GLU A 257 4.33 -9.47 9.27
N LYS A 258 3.67 -10.57 9.63
CA LYS A 258 4.26 -11.58 10.53
C LYS A 258 5.46 -12.29 9.90
N GLU A 259 5.38 -12.55 8.61
CA GLU A 259 6.40 -13.27 7.85
C GLU A 259 7.74 -12.52 7.82
N THR A 260 7.70 -11.20 7.83
CA THR A 260 8.88 -10.33 7.79
C THR A 260 9.34 -9.88 9.16
N SER A 261 8.40 -9.49 10.02
CA SER A 261 8.70 -8.96 11.36
C SER A 261 8.93 -10.04 12.42
N GLY A 262 8.35 -11.23 12.24
CA GLY A 262 8.27 -12.27 13.27
C GLY A 262 7.25 -11.99 14.38
N GLU A 263 6.52 -10.87 14.30
CA GLU A 263 5.54 -10.43 15.28
C GLU A 263 4.13 -10.47 14.71
N ASP A 264 3.10 -10.56 15.57
CA ASP A 264 1.72 -10.59 15.12
C ASP A 264 1.32 -9.33 14.34
N PRO A 265 0.42 -9.43 13.34
CA PRO A 265 0.00 -8.29 12.55
C PRO A 265 -0.65 -7.22 13.43
N TRP A 266 -0.15 -5.99 13.31
CA TRP A 266 -0.72 -4.79 13.91
C TRP A 266 -0.60 -3.64 12.92
N TRP A 267 -1.51 -2.69 12.94
CA TRP A 267 -1.38 -1.45 12.21
C TRP A 267 -0.30 -0.59 12.86
N ILE A 268 0.70 -0.22 12.09
CA ILE A 268 1.70 0.79 12.45
C ILE A 268 1.20 2.10 11.86
N ILE A 269 1.00 3.10 12.71
CA ILE A 269 0.42 4.38 12.31
C ILE A 269 1.46 5.46 12.49
N TRP A 270 1.83 6.10 11.40
CA TRP A 270 2.75 7.21 11.36
C TRP A 270 1.99 8.53 11.34
N ASN A 271 2.42 9.47 12.19
CA ASN A 271 1.81 10.78 12.33
C ASN A 271 2.77 11.85 11.80
N PHE A 272 2.23 12.74 10.98
CA PHE A 272 2.94 13.85 10.36
C PHE A 272 2.17 15.16 10.53
N VAL A 273 2.92 16.26 10.56
CA VAL A 273 2.43 17.62 10.68
C VAL A 273 3.05 18.54 9.64
#